data_032b56a22e8363930a8d0dcc04886f56
#
_entry.id   032b56a22e8363930a8d0dcc04886f56
#
_cell.length_a   1.000
_cell.length_b   1.000
_cell.length_c   1.000
_cell.angle_alpha   90.00
_cell.angle_beta   90.00
_cell.angle_gamma   90.00
#
_symmetry.space_group_name_H-M   'P 1'
#
loop_
_entity.id
_entity.type
_entity.pdbx_description
1 polymer ?
#
loop_
_entity_poly.entity_id
_entity_poly.type
_entity_poly.pdbx_seq_one_letter_code
_entity_poly.pdbx_strand_id
1 'polypeptide(L)'
;YFGDVELNPELKATTDIQCVKGADIVLLAVPTIAIDPICHQINDLLDKKTIIINVSKGFHPETNERMSEVIRRCIDEDKLSSVVSLIGPSHAEEVVIRLLTTIDTISLNNEDAITVQNLFSNQYLRIYTGNDEIGSELGVAIKNVMAIASGILSGLGYQDNTRAALITRGLQEMIRYGVHFGGQQKTFMGLTGIGDLIVTCTSVHSRNFE
;
A
#
# COMPACT_ATOMS: atom_id res chain seq x y z
N TYR A 1 -14.10 8.68 10.77
CA TYR A 1 -13.51 7.37 10.51
C TYR A 1 -13.11 6.65 11.80
N PHE A 2 -12.66 7.36 12.84
CA PHE A 2 -12.04 6.75 14.02
C PHE A 2 -12.88 6.84 15.30
N GLY A 3 -14.10 7.36 15.22
CA GLY A 3 -14.99 7.50 16.38
C GLY A 3 -14.32 8.25 17.53
N ASP A 4 -14.34 7.64 18.72
CA ASP A 4 -13.78 8.24 19.95
C ASP A 4 -12.32 7.85 20.20
N VAL A 5 -11.57 7.42 19.17
CA VAL A 5 -10.14 7.05 19.33
C VAL A 5 -9.29 8.32 19.47
N GLU A 6 -8.66 8.47 20.62
CA GLU A 6 -7.69 9.53 20.86
C GLU A 6 -6.34 9.17 20.22
N LEU A 7 -5.83 10.09 19.40
CA LEU A 7 -4.48 9.97 18.83
C LEU A 7 -3.43 10.37 19.88
N ASN A 8 -2.19 9.89 19.68
CA ASN A 8 -1.08 10.24 20.55
C ASN A 8 -0.94 11.78 20.60
N PRO A 9 -0.92 12.41 21.79
CA PRO A 9 -0.80 13.88 21.94
C PRO A 9 0.53 14.46 21.42
N GLU A 10 1.54 13.63 21.21
CA GLU A 10 2.80 14.05 20.56
C GLU A 10 2.67 14.19 19.04
N LEU A 11 1.61 13.65 18.43
CA LEU A 11 1.35 13.80 17.00
C LEU A 11 0.97 15.26 16.71
N LYS A 12 1.79 15.93 15.91
CA LYS A 12 1.55 17.31 15.48
C LYS A 12 0.94 17.33 14.10
N ALA A 13 -0.04 18.21 13.87
CA ALA A 13 -0.66 18.44 12.57
C ALA A 13 -0.30 19.85 12.07
N THR A 14 0.00 19.94 10.77
CA THR A 14 0.26 21.22 10.09
C THR A 14 -0.20 21.12 8.64
N THR A 15 -0.53 22.27 8.05
CA THR A 15 -0.78 22.44 6.61
C THR A 15 0.47 22.93 5.87
N ASP A 16 1.55 23.19 6.57
CA ASP A 16 2.80 23.69 6.00
C ASP A 16 3.67 22.51 5.57
N ILE A 17 3.89 22.37 4.27
CA ILE A 17 4.74 21.31 3.69
C ILE A 17 6.22 21.44 4.09
N GLN A 18 6.66 22.61 4.58
CA GLN A 18 8.02 22.81 5.10
C GLN A 18 8.37 21.87 6.25
N CYS A 19 7.38 21.24 6.88
CA CYS A 19 7.59 20.24 7.93
C CYS A 19 8.40 19.01 7.46
N VAL A 20 8.51 18.74 6.15
CA VAL A 20 9.33 17.63 5.62
C VAL A 20 10.83 17.94 5.62
N LYS A 21 11.24 19.20 5.79
CA LYS A 21 12.64 19.59 5.80
C LYS A 21 13.36 18.94 6.98
N GLY A 22 14.51 18.31 6.71
CA GLY A 22 15.29 17.58 7.70
C GLY A 22 14.69 16.23 8.14
N ALA A 23 13.58 15.79 7.54
CA ALA A 23 12.99 14.49 7.86
C ALA A 23 13.89 13.33 7.39
N ASP A 24 14.01 12.30 8.22
CA ASP A 24 14.68 11.04 7.86
C ASP A 24 13.74 10.14 7.03
N ILE A 25 12.44 10.26 7.29
CA ILE A 25 11.39 9.44 6.66
C ILE A 25 10.19 10.34 6.35
N VAL A 26 9.66 10.21 5.14
CA VAL A 26 8.39 10.85 4.72
C VAL A 26 7.41 9.78 4.28
N LEU A 27 6.22 9.75 4.88
CA LEU A 27 5.15 8.81 4.51
C LEU A 27 4.10 9.50 3.65
N LEU A 28 3.89 8.97 2.45
CA LEU A 28 2.89 9.43 1.48
C LEU A 28 1.59 8.63 1.64
N ALA A 29 0.58 9.27 2.22
CA ALA A 29 -0.76 8.71 2.41
C ALA A 29 -1.81 9.54 1.66
N VAL A 30 -1.59 9.72 0.37
CA VAL A 30 -2.40 10.56 -0.52
C VAL A 30 -2.94 9.74 -1.70
N PRO A 31 -4.00 10.17 -2.41
CA PRO A 31 -4.45 9.52 -3.64
C PRO A 31 -3.32 9.44 -4.69
N THR A 32 -3.34 8.40 -5.53
CA THR A 32 -2.29 8.16 -6.55
C THR A 32 -2.05 9.36 -7.48
N ILE A 33 -3.11 10.07 -7.85
CA ILE A 33 -3.02 11.29 -8.68
C ILE A 33 -2.24 12.44 -8.00
N ALA A 34 -2.14 12.44 -6.67
CA ALA A 34 -1.46 13.48 -5.92
C ALA A 34 0.02 13.15 -5.63
N ILE A 35 0.47 11.91 -5.89
CA ILE A 35 1.86 11.49 -5.63
C ILE A 35 2.85 12.33 -6.43
N ASP A 36 2.66 12.44 -7.73
CA ASP A 36 3.55 13.19 -8.64
C ASP A 36 3.73 14.66 -8.18
N PRO A 37 2.67 15.50 -8.09
CA PRO A 37 2.83 16.89 -7.69
C PRO A 37 3.36 17.09 -6.26
N ILE A 38 3.05 16.15 -5.34
CA ILE A 38 3.57 16.22 -3.96
C ILE A 38 5.05 15.85 -3.93
N CYS A 39 5.47 14.82 -4.67
CA CYS A 39 6.88 14.43 -4.73
C CYS A 39 7.76 15.54 -5.30
N HIS A 40 7.31 16.28 -6.31
CA HIS A 40 8.05 17.45 -6.80
C HIS A 40 8.20 18.53 -5.72
N GLN A 41 7.13 18.85 -4.97
CA GLN A 41 7.22 19.81 -3.87
C GLN A 41 8.14 19.34 -2.75
N ILE A 42 8.09 18.05 -2.41
CA ILE A 42 8.96 17.44 -1.39
C ILE A 42 10.41 17.48 -1.87
N ASN A 43 10.68 17.17 -3.13
CA ASN A 43 12.04 17.19 -3.69
C ASN A 43 12.75 18.53 -3.47
N ASP A 44 12.05 19.64 -3.64
CA ASP A 44 12.61 20.98 -3.45
C ASP A 44 12.98 21.27 -1.98
N LEU A 45 12.38 20.53 -1.04
CA LEU A 45 12.54 20.75 0.41
C LEU A 45 13.50 19.77 1.07
N LEU A 46 13.70 18.59 0.48
CA LEU A 46 14.64 17.60 1.01
C LEU A 46 16.09 18.12 0.93
N ASP A 47 16.81 18.03 2.03
CA ASP A 47 18.19 18.48 2.20
C ASP A 47 19.17 17.33 2.50
N LYS A 48 18.69 16.11 2.54
CA LYS A 48 19.47 14.88 2.75
C LYS A 48 18.76 13.67 2.16
N LYS A 49 19.44 12.53 2.14
CA LYS A 49 18.83 11.24 1.77
C LYS A 49 17.72 10.87 2.74
N THR A 50 16.52 10.70 2.22
CA THR A 50 15.29 10.45 2.98
C THR A 50 14.61 9.18 2.47
N ILE A 51 14.11 8.35 3.35
CA ILE A 51 13.27 7.19 3.00
C ILE A 51 11.86 7.70 2.68
N ILE A 52 11.34 7.37 1.51
CA ILE A 52 9.96 7.69 1.14
C ILE A 52 9.11 6.43 1.29
N ILE A 53 8.18 6.46 2.24
CA ILE A 53 7.21 5.37 2.42
C ILE A 53 5.96 5.68 1.63
N ASN A 54 5.52 4.73 0.79
CA ASN A 54 4.26 4.80 0.06
C ASN A 54 3.24 3.80 0.62
N VAL A 55 2.03 4.28 0.93
CA VAL A 55 0.88 3.43 1.32
C VAL A 55 -0.25 3.48 0.30
N SER A 56 -0.10 4.26 -0.77
CA SER A 56 -1.10 4.39 -1.83
C SER A 56 -1.13 3.13 -2.69
N LYS A 57 -2.34 2.68 -3.04
CA LYS A 57 -2.58 1.45 -3.82
C LYS A 57 -3.12 1.82 -5.19
N GLY A 58 -2.49 1.34 -6.26
CA GLY A 58 -2.89 1.58 -7.64
C GLY A 58 -1.77 2.10 -8.52
N PHE A 59 -2.14 2.50 -9.73
CA PHE A 59 -1.24 3.09 -10.73
C PHE A 59 -1.44 4.60 -10.82
N HIS A 60 -0.45 5.28 -11.37
CA HIS A 60 -0.63 6.68 -11.78
C HIS A 60 -1.69 6.75 -12.89
N PRO A 61 -2.73 7.60 -12.75
CA PRO A 61 -3.90 7.55 -13.62
C PRO A 61 -3.62 7.92 -15.08
N GLU A 62 -2.58 8.70 -15.35
CA GLU A 62 -2.24 9.16 -16.70
C GLU A 62 -1.12 8.33 -17.34
N THR A 63 -0.09 7.94 -16.56
CA THR A 63 1.11 7.27 -17.09
C THR A 63 1.06 5.76 -16.93
N ASN A 64 0.14 5.22 -16.09
CA ASN A 64 0.06 3.82 -15.68
C ASN A 64 1.33 3.28 -15.01
N GLU A 65 2.22 4.17 -14.56
CA GLU A 65 3.40 3.82 -13.77
C GLU A 65 2.99 3.29 -12.39
N ARG A 66 3.81 2.39 -11.83
CA ARG A 66 3.71 2.02 -10.41
C ARG A 66 4.14 3.19 -9.54
N MET A 67 3.59 3.28 -8.34
CA MET A 67 3.87 4.43 -7.45
C MET A 67 5.35 4.56 -7.10
N SER A 68 6.07 3.44 -6.95
CA SER A 68 7.52 3.46 -6.72
C SER A 68 8.30 4.07 -7.88
N GLU A 69 7.86 3.86 -9.11
CA GLU A 69 8.48 4.46 -10.32
C GLU A 69 8.21 5.96 -10.37
N VAL A 70 6.97 6.38 -10.09
CA VAL A 70 6.60 7.80 -10.01
C VAL A 70 7.45 8.53 -8.97
N ILE A 71 7.57 7.97 -7.76
CA ILE A 71 8.36 8.59 -6.68
C ILE A 71 9.82 8.72 -7.08
N ARG A 72 10.43 7.66 -7.66
CA ARG A 72 11.83 7.71 -8.12
C ARG A 72 12.06 8.70 -9.26
N ARG A 73 11.07 8.92 -10.10
CA ARG A 73 11.13 9.91 -11.18
C ARG A 73 11.07 11.35 -10.69
N CYS A 74 10.35 11.58 -9.59
CA CYS A 74 10.07 12.93 -9.08
C CYS A 74 11.06 13.40 -8.00
N ILE A 75 11.83 12.49 -7.40
CA ILE A 75 12.78 12.83 -6.32
C ILE A 75 14.21 12.53 -6.81
N ASP A 76 15.10 13.52 -6.68
CA ASP A 76 16.50 13.43 -7.08
C ASP A 76 17.21 12.29 -6.33
N GLU A 77 18.10 11.57 -7.02
CA GLU A 77 18.79 10.39 -6.50
C GLU A 77 19.67 10.70 -5.25
N ASP A 78 20.20 11.91 -5.18
CA ASP A 78 21.01 12.37 -4.03
C ASP A 78 20.16 12.68 -2.78
N LYS A 79 18.85 12.84 -2.94
CA LYS A 79 17.87 13.10 -1.86
C LYS A 79 17.03 11.88 -1.50
N LEU A 80 16.99 10.85 -2.34
CA LEU A 80 16.24 9.62 -2.11
C LEU A 80 17.16 8.54 -1.53
N SER A 81 16.87 8.05 -0.32
CA SER A 81 17.50 6.83 0.20
C SER A 81 16.91 5.62 -0.50
N SER A 82 15.62 5.44 -0.39
CA SER A 82 14.85 4.42 -1.12
C SER A 82 13.35 4.73 -1.09
N VAL A 83 12.61 4.02 -1.93
CA VAL A 83 11.16 3.90 -1.80
C VAL A 83 10.84 2.62 -1.05
N VAL A 84 9.98 2.72 -0.03
CA VAL A 84 9.47 1.58 0.74
C VAL A 84 7.96 1.56 0.61
N SER A 85 7.39 0.53 0.00
CA SER A 85 5.94 0.33 -0.02
C SER A 85 5.50 -0.38 1.26
N LEU A 86 4.63 0.25 2.05
CA LEU A 86 4.04 -0.31 3.27
C LEU A 86 2.61 -0.72 2.94
N ILE A 87 2.40 -2.00 2.63
CA ILE A 87 1.18 -2.51 2.00
C ILE A 87 0.77 -3.89 2.51
N GLY A 88 -0.53 -4.18 2.41
CA GLY A 88 -1.12 -5.45 2.84
C GLY A 88 -2.57 -5.26 3.32
N PRO A 89 -3.19 -6.29 3.91
CA PRO A 89 -4.54 -6.24 4.45
C PRO A 89 -4.57 -5.41 5.73
N SER A 90 -5.01 -4.15 5.65
CA SER A 90 -4.95 -3.19 6.75
C SER A 90 -6.09 -2.16 6.66
N HIS A 91 -7.29 -2.55 7.04
CA HIS A 91 -8.38 -1.60 7.22
C HIS A 91 -8.08 -0.67 8.41
N ALA A 92 -8.14 0.63 8.16
CA ALA A 92 -7.79 1.64 9.16
C ALA A 92 -8.65 1.54 10.43
N GLU A 93 -9.91 1.16 10.25
CA GLU A 93 -10.89 0.95 11.31
C GLU A 93 -10.47 -0.13 12.31
N GLU A 94 -9.80 -1.18 11.82
CA GLU A 94 -9.27 -2.27 12.65
C GLU A 94 -7.92 -1.91 13.28
N VAL A 95 -7.04 -1.29 12.50
CA VAL A 95 -5.70 -0.90 12.97
C VAL A 95 -5.80 0.10 14.12
N VAL A 96 -6.69 1.08 14.02
CA VAL A 96 -6.80 2.16 15.00
C VAL A 96 -7.31 1.68 16.36
N ILE A 97 -8.13 0.63 16.39
CA ILE A 97 -8.60 -0.04 17.62
C ILE A 97 -7.68 -1.19 18.06
N ARG A 98 -6.50 -1.29 17.45
CA ARG A 98 -5.43 -2.23 17.81
C ARG A 98 -5.78 -3.71 17.61
N LEU A 99 -6.58 -4.04 16.60
CA LEU A 99 -6.75 -5.43 16.18
C LEU A 99 -5.48 -5.94 15.50
N LEU A 100 -5.23 -7.25 15.64
CA LEU A 100 -4.05 -7.88 15.07
C LEU A 100 -4.04 -7.72 13.55
N THR A 101 -3.05 -7.01 13.06
CA THR A 101 -2.87 -6.70 11.63
C THR A 101 -1.48 -7.12 11.17
N THR A 102 -1.39 -7.63 9.96
CA THR A 102 -0.11 -8.03 9.37
C THR A 102 0.01 -7.47 7.97
N ILE A 103 1.13 -6.76 7.71
CA ILE A 103 1.44 -6.14 6.41
C ILE A 103 2.90 -6.36 6.03
N ASP A 104 3.27 -5.92 4.83
CA ASP A 104 4.64 -6.00 4.32
C ASP A 104 5.27 -4.62 4.14
N THR A 105 6.58 -4.52 4.42
CA THR A 105 7.46 -3.47 3.90
C THR A 105 8.23 -4.02 2.72
N ILE A 106 8.05 -3.40 1.56
CA ILE A 106 8.65 -3.83 0.30
C ILE A 106 9.58 -2.75 -0.21
N SER A 107 10.85 -3.08 -0.40
CA SER A 107 11.85 -2.19 -0.99
C SER A 107 12.94 -2.96 -1.71
N LEU A 108 13.55 -2.34 -2.72
CA LEU A 108 14.80 -2.83 -3.33
C LEU A 108 15.99 -2.64 -2.37
N ASN A 109 15.89 -1.72 -1.42
CA ASN A 109 16.86 -1.53 -0.33
C ASN A 109 16.36 -2.27 0.93
N ASN A 110 16.98 -3.42 1.21
CA ASN A 110 16.58 -4.26 2.35
C ASN A 110 16.84 -3.62 3.71
N GLU A 111 17.86 -2.77 3.85
CA GLU A 111 18.17 -2.07 5.12
C GLU A 111 17.08 -1.07 5.46
N ASP A 112 16.61 -0.30 4.48
CA ASP A 112 15.53 0.64 4.65
C ASP A 112 14.18 -0.07 4.91
N ALA A 113 13.94 -1.22 4.25
CA ALA A 113 12.76 -2.05 4.55
C ALA A 113 12.76 -2.51 6.01
N ILE A 114 13.91 -2.97 6.55
CA ILE A 114 14.06 -3.37 7.94
C ILE A 114 13.91 -2.16 8.88
N THR A 115 14.44 -1.00 8.51
CA THR A 115 14.28 0.24 9.29
C THR A 115 12.81 0.59 9.45
N VAL A 116 12.04 0.56 8.35
CA VAL A 116 10.59 0.82 8.38
C VAL A 116 9.85 -0.28 9.14
N GLN A 117 10.22 -1.55 8.96
CA GLN A 117 9.67 -2.66 9.75
C GLN A 117 9.81 -2.41 11.25
N ASN A 118 11.00 -2.08 11.71
CA ASN A 118 11.28 -1.85 13.14
C ASN A 118 10.54 -0.62 13.68
N LEU A 119 10.38 0.42 12.87
CA LEU A 119 9.71 1.66 13.25
C LEU A 119 8.21 1.46 13.48
N PHE A 120 7.55 0.68 12.63
CA PHE A 120 6.09 0.53 12.64
C PHE A 120 5.61 -0.76 13.35
N SER A 121 6.47 -1.78 13.52
CA SER A 121 6.07 -3.02 14.19
C SER A 121 5.77 -2.77 15.67
N ASN A 122 4.68 -3.37 16.14
CA ASN A 122 4.29 -3.34 17.56
C ASN A 122 3.49 -4.61 17.93
N GLN A 123 2.87 -4.63 19.11
CA GLN A 123 2.10 -5.78 19.61
C GLN A 123 0.89 -6.15 18.73
N TYR A 124 0.36 -5.22 17.97
CA TYR A 124 -0.86 -5.36 17.18
C TYR A 124 -0.60 -5.31 15.68
N LEU A 125 0.51 -4.71 15.26
CA LEU A 125 0.91 -4.60 13.86
C LEU A 125 2.22 -5.36 13.63
N ARG A 126 2.11 -6.51 12.96
CA ARG A 126 3.26 -7.28 12.53
C ARG A 126 3.63 -6.93 11.10
N ILE A 127 4.92 -6.67 10.87
CA ILE A 127 5.42 -6.31 9.54
C ILE A 127 6.47 -7.34 9.11
N TYR A 128 6.35 -7.81 7.86
CA TYR A 128 7.37 -8.61 7.20
C TYR A 128 8.08 -7.78 6.14
N THR A 129 9.29 -8.18 5.78
CA THR A 129 10.07 -7.53 4.72
C THR A 129 10.03 -8.33 3.42
N GLY A 130 10.06 -7.63 2.30
CA GLY A 130 10.14 -8.21 0.97
C GLY A 130 10.85 -7.30 -0.03
N ASN A 131 11.23 -7.86 -1.17
CA ASN A 131 11.96 -7.14 -2.21
C ASN A 131 11.31 -7.23 -3.61
N ASP A 132 10.17 -7.90 -3.73
CA ASP A 132 9.41 -7.94 -4.98
C ASP A 132 8.45 -6.75 -5.08
N GLU A 133 8.99 -5.61 -5.41
CA GLU A 133 8.25 -4.36 -5.55
C GLU A 133 7.22 -4.45 -6.67
N ILE A 134 7.57 -5.07 -7.81
CA ILE A 134 6.69 -5.24 -8.96
C ILE A 134 5.47 -6.07 -8.56
N GLY A 135 5.69 -7.28 -8.06
CA GLY A 135 4.61 -8.19 -7.70
C GLY A 135 3.70 -7.62 -6.61
N SER A 136 4.28 -6.95 -5.62
CA SER A 136 3.54 -6.37 -4.49
C SER A 136 2.66 -5.20 -4.92
N GLU A 137 3.18 -4.25 -5.70
CA GLU A 137 2.41 -3.10 -6.19
C GLU A 137 1.33 -3.52 -7.19
N LEU A 138 1.63 -4.47 -8.09
CA LEU A 138 0.63 -5.03 -9.02
C LEU A 138 -0.48 -5.78 -8.26
N GLY A 139 -0.13 -6.56 -7.25
CA GLY A 139 -1.10 -7.30 -6.43
C GLY A 139 -2.14 -6.36 -5.80
N VAL A 140 -1.70 -5.33 -5.11
CA VAL A 140 -2.60 -4.38 -4.43
C VAL A 140 -3.34 -3.44 -5.40
N ALA A 141 -2.85 -3.25 -6.63
CA ALA A 141 -3.55 -2.47 -7.64
C ALA A 141 -4.70 -3.26 -8.28
N ILE A 142 -4.41 -4.49 -8.75
CA ILE A 142 -5.36 -5.30 -9.54
C ILE A 142 -6.49 -5.86 -8.67
N LYS A 143 -6.25 -6.17 -7.39
CA LYS A 143 -7.29 -6.70 -6.50
C LYS A 143 -8.58 -5.87 -6.47
N ASN A 144 -8.48 -4.55 -6.70
CA ASN A 144 -9.63 -3.66 -6.68
C ASN A 144 -10.66 -4.00 -7.76
N VAL A 145 -10.23 -4.50 -8.91
CA VAL A 145 -11.13 -5.01 -9.97
C VAL A 145 -11.94 -6.21 -9.46
N MET A 146 -11.26 -7.13 -8.75
CA MET A 146 -11.91 -8.31 -8.17
C MET A 146 -12.86 -7.94 -7.02
N ALA A 147 -12.53 -6.90 -6.24
CA ALA A 147 -13.39 -6.40 -5.18
C ALA A 147 -14.69 -5.82 -5.74
N ILE A 148 -14.63 -5.01 -6.80
CA ILE A 148 -15.81 -4.49 -7.50
C ILE A 148 -16.68 -5.65 -8.02
N ALA A 149 -16.08 -6.64 -8.68
CA ALA A 149 -16.79 -7.81 -9.16
C ALA A 149 -17.46 -8.59 -8.01
N SER A 150 -16.79 -8.71 -6.85
CA SER A 150 -17.33 -9.35 -5.66
C SER A 150 -18.53 -8.58 -5.09
N GLY A 151 -18.47 -7.25 -5.06
CA GLY A 151 -19.57 -6.39 -4.65
C GLY A 151 -20.79 -6.54 -5.58
N ILE A 152 -20.57 -6.53 -6.90
CA ILE A 152 -21.63 -6.76 -7.90
C ILE A 152 -22.31 -8.11 -7.66
N LEU A 153 -21.55 -9.19 -7.48
CA LEU A 153 -22.10 -10.52 -7.20
C LEU A 153 -22.93 -10.53 -5.92
N SER A 154 -22.45 -9.87 -4.86
CA SER A 154 -23.17 -9.73 -3.59
C SER A 154 -24.49 -8.98 -3.77
N GLY A 155 -24.47 -7.84 -4.50
CA GLY A 155 -25.68 -7.06 -4.81
C GLY A 155 -26.71 -7.82 -5.66
N LEU A 156 -26.27 -8.77 -6.49
CA LEU A 156 -27.13 -9.67 -7.27
C LEU A 156 -27.64 -10.87 -6.44
N GLY A 157 -27.29 -10.98 -5.16
CA GLY A 157 -27.75 -12.03 -4.26
C GLY A 157 -26.94 -13.33 -4.31
N TYR A 158 -25.78 -13.33 -4.99
CA TYR A 158 -24.88 -14.49 -4.96
C TYR A 158 -24.18 -14.59 -3.59
N GLN A 159 -23.89 -15.84 -3.19
CA GLN A 159 -23.42 -16.19 -1.86
C GLN A 159 -21.93 -16.62 -1.89
N ASP A 160 -21.47 -17.20 -0.79
CA ASP A 160 -20.08 -17.50 -0.50
C ASP A 160 -19.40 -18.42 -1.52
N ASN A 161 -20.11 -19.41 -2.07
CA ASN A 161 -19.52 -20.30 -3.08
C ASN A 161 -19.11 -19.55 -4.35
N THR A 162 -19.96 -18.61 -4.81
CA THR A 162 -19.66 -17.77 -5.98
C THR A 162 -18.52 -16.81 -5.68
N ARG A 163 -18.50 -16.21 -4.48
CA ARG A 163 -17.41 -15.35 -4.04
C ARG A 163 -16.09 -16.10 -3.94
N ALA A 164 -16.09 -17.31 -3.37
CA ALA A 164 -14.89 -18.16 -3.33
C ALA A 164 -14.36 -18.50 -4.73
N ALA A 165 -15.27 -18.83 -5.67
CA ALA A 165 -14.89 -19.06 -7.07
C ALA A 165 -14.27 -17.83 -7.72
N LEU A 166 -14.88 -16.63 -7.53
CA LEU A 166 -14.33 -15.36 -8.03
C LEU A 166 -12.94 -15.09 -7.48
N ILE A 167 -12.75 -15.19 -6.15
CA ILE A 167 -11.44 -14.95 -5.49
C ILE A 167 -10.40 -15.91 -6.03
N THR A 168 -10.72 -17.21 -6.13
CA THR A 168 -9.79 -18.23 -6.62
C THR A 168 -9.38 -17.98 -8.08
N ARG A 169 -10.34 -17.66 -8.95
CA ARG A 169 -10.07 -17.40 -10.37
C ARG A 169 -9.34 -16.05 -10.53
N GLY A 170 -9.79 -15.03 -9.80
CA GLY A 170 -9.17 -13.71 -9.79
C GLY A 170 -7.72 -13.75 -9.36
N LEU A 171 -7.39 -14.53 -8.32
CA LEU A 171 -6.01 -14.72 -7.91
C LEU A 171 -5.14 -15.31 -9.03
N GLN A 172 -5.65 -16.30 -9.78
CA GLN A 172 -4.92 -16.88 -10.91
C GLN A 172 -4.65 -15.85 -12.03
N GLU A 173 -5.61 -14.95 -12.25
CA GLU A 173 -5.42 -13.86 -13.22
C GLU A 173 -4.41 -12.82 -12.71
N MET A 174 -4.47 -12.45 -11.43
CA MET A 174 -3.49 -11.57 -10.80
C MET A 174 -2.06 -12.14 -10.91
N ILE A 175 -1.89 -13.44 -10.66
CA ILE A 175 -0.60 -14.12 -10.80
C ILE A 175 -0.10 -14.05 -12.25
N ARG A 176 -0.94 -14.44 -13.21
CA ARG A 176 -0.55 -14.40 -14.64
C ARG A 176 -0.16 -13.01 -15.10
N TYR A 177 -0.97 -12.01 -14.74
CA TYR A 177 -0.68 -10.61 -15.05
C TYR A 177 0.63 -10.16 -14.39
N GLY A 178 0.75 -10.35 -13.08
CA GLY A 178 1.91 -9.86 -12.34
C GLY A 178 3.23 -10.55 -12.73
N VAL A 179 3.20 -11.85 -13.00
CA VAL A 179 4.38 -12.58 -13.49
C VAL A 179 4.77 -12.12 -14.90
N HIS A 180 3.79 -11.81 -15.77
CA HIS A 180 4.06 -11.25 -17.09
C HIS A 180 4.86 -9.92 -17.01
N PHE A 181 4.60 -9.10 -16.01
CA PHE A 181 5.32 -7.84 -15.78
C PHE A 181 6.57 -7.96 -14.88
N GLY A 182 6.98 -9.18 -14.54
CA GLY A 182 8.22 -9.44 -13.80
C GLY A 182 8.06 -9.63 -12.29
N GLY A 183 6.84 -9.64 -11.76
CA GLY A 183 6.57 -9.98 -10.36
C GLY A 183 6.75 -11.48 -10.09
N GLN A 184 7.01 -11.83 -8.85
CA GLN A 184 7.22 -13.22 -8.42
C GLN A 184 5.89 -13.87 -8.01
N GLN A 185 5.61 -15.08 -8.50
CA GLN A 185 4.37 -15.81 -8.17
C GLN A 185 4.15 -15.94 -6.65
N LYS A 186 5.21 -16.17 -5.87
CA LYS A 186 5.13 -16.32 -4.40
C LYS A 186 4.55 -15.06 -3.71
N THR A 187 4.79 -13.87 -4.27
CA THR A 187 4.30 -12.60 -3.72
C THR A 187 2.77 -12.54 -3.76
N PHE A 188 2.16 -13.02 -4.83
CA PHE A 188 0.70 -13.09 -4.95
C PHE A 188 0.04 -14.10 -4.01
N MET A 189 0.81 -15.06 -3.49
CA MET A 189 0.37 -16.02 -2.46
C MET A 189 0.57 -15.49 -1.03
N GLY A 190 1.10 -14.28 -0.89
CA GLY A 190 1.38 -13.60 0.37
C GLY A 190 0.33 -12.53 0.74
N LEU A 191 0.73 -11.66 1.68
CA LEU A 191 -0.13 -10.60 2.23
C LEU A 191 -0.54 -9.56 1.19
N THR A 192 0.38 -9.15 0.31
CA THR A 192 0.13 -8.17 -0.75
C THR A 192 -0.62 -8.72 -1.97
N GLY A 193 -0.82 -10.03 -2.02
CA GLY A 193 -1.62 -10.73 -3.02
C GLY A 193 -2.93 -11.26 -2.44
N ILE A 194 -2.98 -12.58 -2.14
CA ILE A 194 -4.20 -13.24 -1.67
C ILE A 194 -4.73 -12.67 -0.36
N GLY A 195 -3.86 -12.24 0.55
CA GLY A 195 -4.28 -11.66 1.84
C GLY A 195 -5.10 -10.39 1.64
N ASP A 196 -4.57 -9.43 0.87
CA ASP A 196 -5.25 -8.16 0.58
C ASP A 196 -6.45 -8.34 -0.37
N LEU A 197 -6.41 -9.37 -1.25
CA LEU A 197 -7.54 -9.74 -2.11
C LEU A 197 -8.73 -10.23 -1.28
N ILE A 198 -8.51 -11.18 -0.36
CA ILE A 198 -9.58 -11.74 0.47
C ILE A 198 -10.25 -10.63 1.29
N VAL A 199 -9.49 -9.86 2.04
CA VAL A 199 -10.05 -8.81 2.92
C VAL A 199 -10.82 -7.78 2.10
N THR A 200 -10.36 -7.43 0.90
CA THR A 200 -11.02 -6.44 0.05
C THR A 200 -12.30 -6.97 -0.61
N CYS A 201 -12.36 -8.26 -0.94
CA CYS A 201 -13.51 -8.90 -1.55
C CYS A 201 -14.60 -9.34 -0.55
N THR A 202 -14.31 -9.35 0.76
CA THR A 202 -15.23 -9.89 1.77
C THR A 202 -15.62 -8.88 2.86
N SER A 203 -14.90 -7.77 2.98
CA SER A 203 -15.12 -6.80 4.04
C SER A 203 -16.11 -5.72 3.63
N VAL A 204 -17.05 -5.42 4.53
CA VAL A 204 -17.95 -4.26 4.45
C VAL A 204 -17.24 -2.90 4.57
N HIS A 205 -15.98 -2.88 4.99
CA HIS A 205 -15.16 -1.67 5.02
C HIS A 205 -14.47 -1.39 3.67
N SER A 206 -14.64 -2.28 2.69
CA SER A 206 -14.07 -2.10 1.36
C SER A 206 -14.98 -1.25 0.48
N ARG A 207 -14.59 -0.01 0.22
CA ARG A 207 -15.30 0.91 -0.70
C ARG A 207 -15.48 0.36 -2.12
N ASN A 208 -14.69 -0.62 -2.52
CA ASN A 208 -14.80 -1.27 -3.82
C ASN A 208 -15.76 -2.48 -3.80
N PHE A 209 -16.11 -2.97 -2.59
CA PHE A 209 -17.06 -4.06 -2.39
C PHE A 209 -18.49 -3.52 -2.18
N GLU A 210 -18.67 -2.32 -1.59
CA GLU A 210 -19.96 -1.65 -1.46
C GLU A 210 -20.53 -1.23 -2.83
#